data_2cd9390ed4e5ed53360721d020ae25c4
#
_entry.id   2cd9390ed4e5ed53360721d020ae25c4
#
_cell.length_a   1.000
_cell.length_b   1.000
_cell.length_c   1.000
_cell.angle_alpha   90.00
_cell.angle_beta   90.00
_cell.angle_gamma   90.00
#
_symmetry.space_group_name_H-M   'P 1'
#
loop_
_entity.id
_entity.type
_entity.pdbx_description
1 polymer ?
#
loop_
_entity_poly.entity_id
_entity_poly.type
_entity_poly.pdbx_seq_one_letter_code
_entity_poly.pdbx_strand_id
1 'polypeptide(L)'
;MDAAHTAIEELVHRETRAWDAQDVELLLSILHPDMVWPWPPHPAAHDPLDWVLVWGRYDRERWRRGWQELFDTHQLIHNRRAIRRIAVAEEGDGGFAVVDVDTLWERRADRVPQHWRGRACKLYTRLGNGDWRMIAQTGLLDYEGRVTPGA
;
A
#
# COMPACT_ATOMS: atom_id res chain seq x y z
N MET A 1 15.63 11.35 -15.58
CA MET A 1 15.03 10.47 -14.56
C MET A 1 15.34 9.04 -14.95
N ASP A 2 15.86 8.26 -14.05
CA ASP A 2 16.24 6.90 -14.42
C ASP A 2 15.01 5.97 -14.52
N ALA A 3 15.18 4.85 -15.23
CA ALA A 3 14.09 3.91 -15.50
C ALA A 3 13.56 3.26 -14.22
N ALA A 4 14.41 3.04 -13.22
CA ALA A 4 13.98 2.44 -11.95
C ALA A 4 13.10 3.40 -11.15
N HIS A 5 13.46 4.68 -11.10
CA HIS A 5 12.63 5.70 -10.46
C HIS A 5 11.23 5.75 -11.12
N THR A 6 11.20 5.79 -12.44
CA THR A 6 9.95 5.82 -13.20
C THR A 6 9.09 4.58 -12.94
N ALA A 7 9.73 3.40 -12.86
CA ALA A 7 9.01 2.15 -12.58
C ALA A 7 8.39 2.14 -11.17
N ILE A 8 9.12 2.62 -10.18
CA ILE A 8 8.59 2.71 -8.81
C ILE A 8 7.44 3.71 -8.74
N GLU A 9 7.61 4.88 -9.35
CA GLU A 9 6.54 5.90 -9.40
C GLU A 9 5.27 5.33 -10.06
N GLU A 10 5.41 4.61 -11.16
CA GLU A 10 4.29 3.96 -11.83
C GLU A 10 3.59 2.96 -10.93
N LEU A 11 4.33 2.16 -10.16
CA LEU A 11 3.73 1.19 -9.23
C LEU A 11 2.95 1.88 -8.10
N VAL A 12 3.46 3.00 -7.57
CA VAL A 12 2.72 3.78 -6.58
C VAL A 12 1.40 4.31 -7.17
N HIS A 13 1.45 4.82 -8.39
CA HIS A 13 0.23 5.31 -9.06
C HIS A 13 -0.72 4.17 -9.45
N ARG A 14 -0.20 3.02 -9.83
CA ARG A 14 -1.02 1.83 -10.11
C ARG A 14 -1.75 1.35 -8.87
N GLU A 15 -1.07 1.32 -7.74
CA GLU A 15 -1.72 1.00 -6.46
C GLU A 15 -2.85 1.98 -6.17
N THR A 16 -2.61 3.28 -6.33
CA THR A 16 -3.64 4.32 -6.13
C THR A 16 -4.85 4.07 -7.03
N ARG A 17 -4.64 3.80 -8.31
CA ARG A 17 -5.73 3.49 -9.24
C ARG A 17 -6.49 2.22 -8.85
N ALA A 18 -5.77 1.21 -8.35
CA ALA A 18 -6.39 -0.03 -7.91
C ALA A 18 -7.34 0.19 -6.72
N TRP A 19 -6.92 0.99 -5.75
CA TRP A 19 -7.78 1.38 -4.62
C TRP A 19 -8.96 2.23 -5.09
N ASP A 20 -8.73 3.23 -5.93
CA ASP A 20 -9.79 4.11 -6.44
C ASP A 20 -10.87 3.34 -7.20
N ALA A 21 -10.47 2.38 -8.02
CA ALA A 21 -11.38 1.56 -8.80
C ALA A 21 -11.91 0.33 -8.07
N GLN A 22 -11.39 0.04 -6.88
CA GLN A 22 -11.66 -1.20 -6.14
C GLN A 22 -11.38 -2.43 -7.03
N ASP A 23 -10.25 -2.40 -7.74
CA ASP A 23 -9.81 -3.41 -8.72
C ASP A 23 -8.78 -4.33 -8.10
N VAL A 24 -9.23 -5.51 -7.66
CA VAL A 24 -8.36 -6.51 -7.02
C VAL A 24 -7.25 -6.99 -7.95
N GLU A 25 -7.55 -7.26 -9.21
CA GLU A 25 -6.53 -7.77 -10.13
C GLU A 25 -5.42 -6.74 -10.38
N LEU A 26 -5.79 -5.48 -10.51
CA LEU A 26 -4.82 -4.41 -10.64
C LEU A 26 -3.95 -4.27 -9.38
N LEU A 27 -4.56 -4.40 -8.20
CA LEU A 27 -3.83 -4.35 -6.94
C LEU A 27 -2.83 -5.52 -6.83
N LEU A 28 -3.26 -6.74 -7.17
CA LEU A 28 -2.37 -7.91 -7.14
C LEU A 28 -1.21 -7.77 -8.13
N SER A 29 -1.38 -7.03 -9.21
CA SER A 29 -0.35 -6.85 -10.24
C SER A 29 0.90 -6.11 -9.74
N ILE A 30 0.82 -5.43 -8.59
CA ILE A 30 1.96 -4.72 -8.01
C ILE A 30 2.76 -5.56 -7.02
N LEU A 31 2.25 -6.73 -6.62
CA LEU A 31 2.80 -7.50 -5.52
C LEU A 31 3.88 -8.49 -5.97
N HIS A 32 4.97 -8.55 -5.20
CA HIS A 32 5.99 -9.58 -5.37
C HIS A 32 5.47 -10.93 -4.87
N PRO A 33 5.89 -12.06 -5.46
CA PRO A 33 5.50 -13.39 -4.99
C PRO A 33 5.79 -13.69 -3.51
N ASP A 34 6.73 -12.96 -2.91
CA ASP A 34 7.12 -13.12 -1.49
C ASP A 34 6.65 -11.95 -0.62
N MET A 35 5.72 -11.15 -1.12
CA MET A 35 5.21 -9.97 -0.40
C MET A 35 4.66 -10.33 0.98
N VAL A 36 4.95 -9.49 1.95
CA VAL A 36 4.27 -9.46 3.25
C VAL A 36 3.65 -8.09 3.46
N TRP A 37 2.53 -8.04 4.17
CA TRP A 37 1.80 -6.80 4.39
C TRP A 37 1.41 -6.68 5.87
N PRO A 38 2.18 -5.94 6.67
CA PRO A 38 1.81 -5.71 8.07
C PRO A 38 0.67 -4.70 8.19
N TRP A 39 -0.23 -4.99 9.12
CA TRP A 39 -1.34 -4.11 9.45
C TRP A 39 -1.22 -3.60 10.88
N PRO A 40 -1.56 -2.36 11.16
CA PRO A 40 -1.89 -1.96 12.52
C PRO A 40 -3.25 -2.57 12.89
N PRO A 41 -3.41 -3.16 14.08
CA PRO A 41 -4.69 -3.77 14.48
C PRO A 41 -5.81 -2.73 14.67
N HIS A 42 -5.45 -1.47 14.87
CA HIS A 42 -6.38 -0.35 14.95
C HIS A 42 -5.63 0.96 14.59
N PRO A 43 -6.35 2.04 14.24
CA PRO A 43 -5.72 3.28 13.74
C PRO A 43 -4.72 3.96 14.69
N ALA A 44 -4.82 3.71 15.99
CA ALA A 44 -3.92 4.28 17.00
C ALA A 44 -2.68 3.42 17.29
N ALA A 45 -2.55 2.25 16.65
CA ALA A 45 -1.43 1.34 16.86
C ALA A 45 -0.22 1.78 16.03
N HIS A 46 0.63 2.60 16.61
CA HIS A 46 1.84 3.10 15.95
C HIS A 46 3.11 2.30 16.28
N ASP A 47 3.04 1.43 17.28
CA ASP A 47 4.18 0.58 17.63
C ASP A 47 4.25 -0.60 16.65
N PRO A 48 5.38 -0.78 15.95
CA PRO A 48 5.56 -1.93 15.06
C PRO A 48 5.38 -3.29 15.74
N LEU A 49 5.57 -3.38 17.04
CA LEU A 49 5.31 -4.60 17.80
C LEU A 49 3.83 -4.99 17.83
N ASP A 50 2.95 -4.02 17.64
CA ASP A 50 1.49 -4.25 17.58
C ASP A 50 1.01 -4.67 16.21
N TRP A 51 1.83 -4.55 15.17
CA TRP A 51 1.44 -4.90 13.82
C TRP A 51 1.23 -6.40 13.66
N VAL A 52 0.26 -6.75 12.83
CA VAL A 52 -0.09 -8.14 12.54
C VAL A 52 0.08 -8.43 11.06
N LEU A 53 0.44 -9.68 10.76
CA LEU A 53 0.52 -10.19 9.39
C LEU A 53 -0.71 -11.06 9.14
N VAL A 54 -1.85 -10.40 8.92
CA VAL A 54 -3.17 -11.04 8.86
C VAL A 54 -3.22 -12.17 7.84
N TRP A 55 -2.56 -11.97 6.69
CA TRP A 55 -2.57 -12.94 5.59
C TRP A 55 -1.24 -13.64 5.40
N GLY A 56 -0.25 -13.34 6.23
CA GLY A 56 1.08 -13.91 6.12
C GLY A 56 1.79 -13.52 4.83
N ARG A 57 2.62 -14.44 4.32
CA ARG A 57 3.29 -14.29 3.02
C ARG A 57 2.26 -14.28 1.89
N TYR A 58 2.57 -13.57 0.82
CA TYR A 58 1.69 -13.49 -0.35
C TYR A 58 1.27 -14.88 -0.85
N ASP A 59 -0.03 -15.05 -0.95
CA ASP A 59 -0.71 -16.15 -1.61
C ASP A 59 -1.81 -15.52 -2.44
N ARG A 60 -1.73 -15.70 -3.76
CA ARG A 60 -2.58 -14.97 -4.69
C ARG A 60 -4.05 -15.13 -4.37
N GLU A 61 -4.51 -16.36 -4.12
CA GLU A 61 -5.93 -16.62 -3.91
C GLU A 61 -6.41 -16.10 -2.56
N ARG A 62 -5.64 -16.32 -1.50
CA ARG A 62 -5.97 -15.82 -0.16
C ARG A 62 -6.03 -14.30 -0.13
N TRP A 63 -5.04 -13.63 -0.73
CA TRP A 63 -4.98 -12.17 -0.76
C TRP A 63 -6.06 -11.58 -1.67
N ARG A 64 -6.33 -12.25 -2.81
CA ARG A 64 -7.41 -11.85 -3.70
C ARG A 64 -8.76 -11.85 -2.97
N ARG A 65 -9.06 -12.91 -2.23
CA ARG A 65 -10.29 -13.00 -1.43
C ARG A 65 -10.34 -11.92 -0.36
N GLY A 66 -9.25 -11.69 0.34
CA GLY A 66 -9.18 -10.68 1.40
C GLY A 66 -9.45 -9.26 0.88
N TRP A 67 -8.79 -8.87 -0.20
CA TRP A 67 -9.02 -7.56 -0.82
C TRP A 67 -10.43 -7.46 -1.42
N GLN A 68 -10.91 -8.52 -2.06
CA GLN A 68 -12.26 -8.52 -2.63
C GLN A 68 -13.31 -8.38 -1.53
N GLU A 69 -13.14 -9.04 -0.41
CA GLU A 69 -14.04 -8.90 0.74
C GLU A 69 -14.07 -7.46 1.25
N LEU A 70 -12.92 -6.81 1.35
CA LEU A 70 -12.86 -5.39 1.72
C LEU A 70 -13.66 -4.54 0.73
N PHE A 71 -13.47 -4.75 -0.57
CA PHE A 71 -14.17 -3.97 -1.60
C PHE A 71 -15.66 -4.25 -1.63
N ASP A 72 -16.07 -5.48 -1.35
CA ASP A 72 -17.49 -5.85 -1.30
C ASP A 72 -18.20 -5.27 -0.08
N THR A 73 -17.51 -5.16 1.05
CA THR A 73 -18.09 -4.75 2.32
C THR A 73 -17.97 -3.27 2.63
N HIS A 74 -17.07 -2.57 1.93
CA HIS A 74 -16.78 -1.16 2.17
C HIS A 74 -16.92 -0.33 0.90
N GLN A 75 -17.35 0.90 1.09
CA GLN A 75 -17.39 1.92 0.05
C GLN A 75 -16.24 2.88 0.25
N LEU A 76 -15.49 3.15 -0.82
CA LEU A 76 -14.44 4.16 -0.78
C LEU A 76 -15.06 5.56 -0.80
N ILE A 77 -14.76 6.35 0.21
CA ILE A 77 -15.22 7.75 0.29
C ILE A 77 -14.18 8.67 -0.34
N HIS A 78 -12.91 8.51 0.05
CA HIS A 78 -11.80 9.17 -0.63
C HIS A 78 -10.52 8.37 -0.48
N ASN A 79 -9.60 8.58 -1.41
CA ASN A 79 -8.26 8.00 -1.38
C ASN A 79 -7.26 9.05 -1.87
N ARG A 80 -6.58 9.68 -0.93
CA ARG A 80 -5.60 10.74 -1.21
C ARG A 80 -4.21 10.20 -0.91
N ARG A 81 -3.31 10.31 -1.87
CA ARG A 81 -1.95 9.82 -1.73
C ARG A 81 -0.96 10.83 -2.27
N ALA A 82 0.14 11.00 -1.55
CA ALA A 82 1.21 11.92 -1.95
C ALA A 82 2.56 11.20 -1.83
N ILE A 83 3.29 11.10 -2.93
CA ILE A 83 4.67 10.61 -2.95
C ILE A 83 5.55 11.70 -2.36
N ARG A 84 6.24 11.40 -1.27
CA ARG A 84 7.18 12.33 -0.63
C ARG A 84 8.59 12.13 -1.13
N ARG A 85 8.97 10.89 -1.40
CA ARG A 85 10.30 10.56 -1.87
C ARG A 85 10.30 9.21 -2.58
N ILE A 86 11.11 9.12 -3.60
CA ILE A 86 11.54 7.85 -4.21
C ILE A 86 13.06 7.82 -4.17
N ALA A 87 13.64 6.73 -3.71
CA ALA A 87 15.07 6.49 -3.73
C ALA A 87 15.35 5.14 -4.34
N VAL A 88 16.37 5.08 -5.19
CA VAL A 88 16.76 3.89 -5.94
C VAL A 88 18.17 3.49 -5.51
N ALA A 89 18.38 2.17 -5.35
CA ALA A 89 19.71 1.63 -5.08
C ALA A 89 20.66 1.90 -6.27
N GLU A 90 21.94 2.01 -5.98
CA GLU A 90 22.96 2.30 -6.98
C GLU A 90 22.94 1.26 -8.09
N GLU A 91 22.68 -0.01 -7.75
CA GLU A 91 22.59 -1.12 -8.69
C GLU A 91 21.38 -1.05 -9.63
N GLY A 92 20.40 -0.20 -9.31
CA GLY A 92 19.19 -0.01 -10.12
C GLY A 92 18.22 -1.16 -10.09
N ASP A 93 18.28 -2.05 -9.10
CA ASP A 93 17.45 -3.25 -8.97
C ASP A 93 16.49 -3.23 -7.77
N GLY A 94 16.58 -2.22 -6.94
CA GLY A 94 15.71 -2.04 -5.78
C GLY A 94 15.58 -0.58 -5.40
N GLY A 95 14.58 -0.27 -4.60
CA GLY A 95 14.36 1.07 -4.12
C GLY A 95 13.18 1.17 -3.17
N PHE A 96 12.88 2.38 -2.73
CA PHE A 96 11.73 2.60 -1.86
C PHE A 96 11.00 3.89 -2.22
N ALA A 97 9.73 3.94 -1.84
CA ALA A 97 8.93 5.15 -1.87
C ALA A 97 8.39 5.47 -0.48
N VAL A 98 8.40 6.74 -0.13
CA VAL A 98 7.71 7.26 1.05
C VAL A 98 6.43 7.91 0.57
N VAL A 99 5.29 7.42 1.04
CA VAL A 99 3.97 7.83 0.57
C VAL A 99 3.09 8.21 1.76
N ASP A 100 2.54 9.41 1.73
CA ASP A 100 1.50 9.82 2.67
C ASP A 100 0.15 9.36 2.14
N VAL A 101 -0.66 8.78 3.02
CA VAL A 101 -1.94 8.16 2.69
C VAL A 101 -3.03 8.74 3.57
N ASP A 102 -4.14 9.08 2.95
CA ASP A 102 -5.40 9.42 3.61
C ASP A 102 -6.52 8.73 2.83
N THR A 103 -6.90 7.54 3.30
CA THR A 103 -7.93 6.71 2.67
C THR A 103 -9.07 6.49 3.64
N LEU A 104 -10.24 6.96 3.28
CA LEU A 104 -11.45 6.80 4.09
C LEU A 104 -12.39 5.80 3.40
N TRP A 105 -12.70 4.74 4.13
CA TRP A 105 -13.71 3.76 3.80
C TRP A 105 -14.92 3.93 4.71
N GLU A 106 -16.07 3.52 4.22
CA GLU A 106 -17.27 3.39 5.00
C GLU A 106 -17.83 1.98 4.84
N ARG A 107 -18.08 1.28 5.95
CA ARG A 107 -18.69 -0.04 5.88
C ARG A 107 -20.12 0.09 5.38
N ARG A 108 -20.48 -0.67 4.34
CA ARG A 108 -21.77 -0.54 3.66
C ARG A 108 -22.97 -0.88 4.56
N ALA A 109 -22.80 -1.88 5.46
CA ALA A 109 -23.88 -2.40 6.28
C ALA A 109 -24.39 -1.39 7.33
N ASP A 110 -23.50 -0.64 7.97
CA ASP A 110 -23.81 0.19 9.13
C ASP A 110 -23.21 1.59 9.08
N ARG A 111 -22.52 1.93 7.98
CA ARG A 111 -21.89 3.23 7.76
C ARG A 111 -20.77 3.57 8.72
N VAL A 112 -20.19 2.57 9.39
CA VAL A 112 -19.04 2.78 10.26
C VAL A 112 -17.83 3.19 9.42
N PRO A 113 -17.21 4.35 9.71
CA PRO A 113 -16.03 4.78 8.99
C PRO A 113 -14.78 3.97 9.38
N GLN A 114 -13.93 3.71 8.39
CA GLN A 114 -12.61 3.12 8.59
C GLN A 114 -11.61 4.03 7.90
N HIS A 115 -10.84 4.75 8.68
CA HIS A 115 -9.91 5.75 8.19
C HIS A 115 -8.47 5.24 8.28
N TRP A 116 -7.83 5.10 7.12
CA TRP A 116 -6.41 4.77 7.03
C TRP A 116 -5.65 6.05 6.73
N ARG A 117 -4.95 6.55 7.71
CA ARG A 117 -4.19 7.77 7.58
C ARG A 117 -2.81 7.58 8.16
N GLY A 118 -1.80 7.99 7.40
CA GLY A 118 -0.42 7.91 7.88
C GLY A 118 0.58 7.88 6.74
N ARG A 119 1.82 7.66 7.11
CA ARG A 119 2.95 7.54 6.18
C ARG A 119 3.38 6.09 6.08
N ALA A 120 3.52 5.59 4.85
CA ALA A 120 4.06 4.27 4.59
C ALA A 120 5.39 4.37 3.85
N CYS A 121 6.35 3.51 4.25
CA CYS A 121 7.56 3.26 3.47
C CYS A 121 7.36 1.95 2.72
N LYS A 122 7.51 1.99 1.40
CA LYS A 122 7.24 0.87 0.50
C LYS A 122 8.52 0.46 -0.19
N LEU A 123 8.80 -0.83 -0.19
CA LEU A 123 10.01 -1.40 -0.80
C LEU A 123 9.66 -2.09 -2.11
N TYR A 124 10.44 -1.80 -3.13
CA TYR A 124 10.26 -2.33 -4.48
C TYR A 124 11.52 -3.02 -4.94
N THR A 125 11.37 -4.08 -5.73
CA THR A 125 12.48 -4.81 -6.31
C THR A 125 12.17 -5.20 -7.75
N ARG A 126 13.22 -5.34 -8.55
CA ARG A 126 13.13 -5.80 -9.93
C ARG A 126 13.27 -7.32 -9.97
N LEU A 127 12.33 -7.97 -10.65
CA LEU A 127 12.37 -9.40 -10.90
C LEU A 127 13.38 -9.74 -12.00
N GLY A 128 13.75 -11.01 -12.12
CA GLY A 128 14.69 -11.47 -13.13
C GLY A 128 14.25 -11.24 -14.58
N ASN A 129 12.92 -11.10 -14.82
CA ASN A 129 12.36 -10.77 -16.13
C ASN A 129 12.32 -9.26 -16.43
N GLY A 130 12.81 -8.42 -15.51
CA GLY A 130 12.82 -6.96 -15.63
C GLY A 130 11.63 -6.23 -15.05
N ASP A 131 10.58 -6.95 -14.65
CA ASP A 131 9.40 -6.35 -14.02
C ASP A 131 9.70 -5.88 -12.60
N TRP A 132 9.05 -4.80 -12.18
CA TRP A 132 9.12 -4.29 -10.83
C TRP A 132 7.91 -4.71 -10.01
N ARG A 133 8.12 -4.98 -8.72
CA ARG A 133 7.06 -5.36 -7.78
C ARG A 133 7.35 -4.78 -6.40
N MET A 134 6.29 -4.54 -5.63
CA MET A 134 6.43 -4.20 -4.22
C MET A 134 6.60 -5.48 -3.40
N ILE A 135 7.65 -5.53 -2.57
CA ILE A 135 7.98 -6.71 -1.76
C ILE A 135 7.65 -6.55 -0.28
N ALA A 136 7.62 -5.33 0.20
CA ALA A 136 7.28 -5.05 1.59
C ALA A 136 6.81 -3.61 1.77
N GLN A 137 6.16 -3.34 2.89
CA GLN A 137 5.87 -1.98 3.33
C GLN A 137 5.77 -1.95 4.86
N THR A 138 5.89 -0.74 5.43
CA THR A 138 5.51 -0.49 6.82
C THR A 138 3.99 -0.41 6.91
N GLY A 139 3.43 -0.58 8.12
CA GLY A 139 2.09 -0.09 8.40
C GLY A 139 2.05 1.44 8.28
N LEU A 140 0.87 2.00 8.31
CA LEU A 140 0.71 3.45 8.27
C LEU A 140 1.19 4.06 9.58
N LEU A 141 2.15 4.97 9.50
CA LEU A 141 2.77 5.65 10.63
C LEU A 141 2.30 7.09 10.66
N ASP A 142 1.53 7.45 11.68
CA ASP A 142 1.08 8.82 11.91
C ASP A 142 1.61 9.29 13.27
N TYR A 143 2.67 10.06 13.22
CA TYR A 143 3.29 10.62 14.41
C TYR A 143 2.74 12.02 14.67
N GLU A 144 1.71 12.12 15.50
CA GLU A 144 1.16 13.38 15.98
C GLU A 144 0.79 14.39 14.87
N GLY A 145 0.10 13.90 13.84
CA GLY A 145 -0.39 14.77 12.78
C GLY A 145 0.67 15.28 11.81
N ARG A 146 1.84 14.65 11.74
CA ARG A 146 2.90 15.01 10.79
C ARG A 146 2.53 14.72 9.34
N VAL A 147 1.57 13.84 9.14
CA VAL A 147 1.11 13.46 7.81
C VAL A 147 0.04 14.44 7.36
N THR A 148 0.27 15.06 6.20
CA THR A 148 -0.67 15.98 5.55
C THR A 148 -0.97 15.46 4.15
N PRO A 149 -1.77 14.39 4.01
CA PRO A 149 -2.07 13.79 2.71
C PRO A 149 -2.82 14.76 1.80
N GLY A 150 -2.52 14.68 0.51
CA GLY A 150 -3.14 15.53 -0.50
C GLY A 150 -2.54 16.92 -0.60
N ALA A 151 -1.50 17.18 0.17
CA ALA A 151 -0.76 18.45 0.04
C ALA A 151 0.23 18.41 -1.13
#